data_baffbe16c38c7ebe2f4de99bbbff72f8
#
_entry.id   baffbe16c38c7ebe2f4de99bbbff72f8
#
_cell.length_a   1.000
_cell.length_b   1.000
_cell.length_c   1.000
_cell.angle_alpha   90.00
_cell.angle_beta   90.00
_cell.angle_gamma   90.00
#
_symmetry.space_group_name_H-M   'P 1'
#
loop_
_entity.id
_entity.type
_entity.pdbx_description
1 polymer ?
#
loop_
_entity_poly.entity_id
_entity_poly.type
_entity_poly.pdbx_seq_one_letter_code
_entity_poly.pdbx_strand_id
1 'polypeptide(L)'
;MSAILFFDWTCQKPYDSRTLRQQAMGGTEASITRIADALDAFVIQHNRTEAYGRYRPPQRISGITHVILNRDSRALPTVRELYPEARVYLWVHDQLNPGSKRARRLASTAALLREMSVTVICVSDSQRRGLEATLRRLRVADRVRACTLYNPVDDALAPDGSPVDDRKLVFFSSPNKGLKFTLDAFRALRRQMPDLRLVVGNPGYKIRQSAQIEGVEYLGPQPQERIHAQVRTALCTFFPNFVLPETFGLVFAESKAVGTPVLTHDCGAAAEVLADPQQTLPVTFAQRAYEGILGDIPAHWRGGPARLAAALGLFDPYIERIRNWRSGARPVTGPDPRFRLTEVANQWRALLSSER
;
A
#
# COMPACT_ATOMS: atom_id res chain seq x y z
N MET A 1 -22.33 -16.72 17.82
CA MET A 1 -21.66 -15.69 17.00
C MET A 1 -20.35 -16.28 16.48
N SER A 2 -20.03 -16.09 15.21
CA SER A 2 -18.78 -16.58 14.62
C SER A 2 -17.61 -15.80 15.20
N ALA A 3 -16.65 -16.45 15.86
CA ALA A 3 -15.46 -15.79 16.34
C ALA A 3 -14.39 -15.78 15.22
N ILE A 4 -13.92 -14.61 14.86
CA ILE A 4 -12.99 -14.35 13.78
C ILE A 4 -11.61 -14.08 14.37
N LEU A 5 -10.57 -14.62 13.74
CA LEU A 5 -9.19 -14.43 14.12
C LEU A 5 -8.35 -13.97 12.92
N PHE A 6 -7.67 -12.83 13.05
CA PHE A 6 -6.55 -12.47 12.21
C PHE A 6 -5.24 -13.02 12.81
N PHE A 7 -4.56 -13.85 12.04
CA PHE A 7 -3.32 -14.50 12.44
C PHE A 7 -2.13 -13.85 11.73
N ASP A 8 -1.49 -12.87 12.42
CA ASP A 8 -0.35 -12.13 11.84
C ASP A 8 0.99 -12.65 12.38
N TRP A 9 1.48 -13.67 11.70
CA TRP A 9 2.78 -14.28 11.98
C TRP A 9 3.96 -13.47 11.45
N THR A 10 3.70 -12.43 10.64
CA THR A 10 4.72 -11.69 9.92
C THR A 10 4.96 -10.27 10.45
N CYS A 11 4.19 -9.80 11.42
CA CYS A 11 4.37 -8.46 11.97
C CYS A 11 5.75 -8.34 12.65
N GLN A 12 6.41 -7.20 12.41
CA GLN A 12 7.74 -6.94 12.98
C GLN A 12 7.64 -6.31 14.38
N LYS A 13 6.60 -5.53 14.61
CA LYS A 13 6.32 -4.86 15.88
C LYS A 13 4.86 -5.06 16.23
N PRO A 14 4.51 -5.27 17.51
CA PRO A 14 3.12 -5.29 17.92
C PRO A 14 2.39 -3.99 17.56
N TYR A 15 1.15 -4.11 17.12
CA TYR A 15 0.28 -2.98 16.80
C TYR A 15 -1.15 -3.25 17.28
N ASP A 16 -1.91 -2.21 17.47
CA ASP A 16 -3.32 -2.24 17.88
C ASP A 16 -4.01 -0.91 17.51
N SER A 17 -5.26 -0.73 17.90
CA SER A 17 -6.06 0.45 17.61
C SER A 17 -5.46 1.75 18.19
N ARG A 18 -4.67 1.68 19.28
CA ARG A 18 -3.94 2.85 19.83
C ARG A 18 -2.77 3.21 18.94
N THR A 19 -2.01 2.18 18.51
CA THR A 19 -0.86 2.36 17.61
C THR A 19 -1.31 3.04 16.31
N LEU A 20 -2.45 2.61 15.76
CA LEU A 20 -3.00 3.19 14.53
C LEU A 20 -3.25 4.70 14.66
N ARG A 21 -3.71 5.15 15.83
CA ARG A 21 -4.02 6.57 16.07
C ARG A 21 -2.82 7.41 16.45
N GLN A 22 -1.86 6.85 17.16
CA GLN A 22 -0.82 7.61 17.86
C GLN A 22 0.55 7.51 17.20
N GLN A 23 0.78 6.54 16.34
CA GLN A 23 2.10 6.25 15.79
C GLN A 23 2.06 6.10 14.27
N ALA A 24 3.23 6.22 13.64
CA ALA A 24 3.40 5.82 12.26
C ALA A 24 3.16 4.31 12.12
N MET A 25 2.37 3.90 11.13
CA MET A 25 2.01 2.51 10.91
C MET A 25 2.06 2.16 9.42
N GLY A 26 2.47 0.94 9.09
CA GLY A 26 2.43 0.40 7.74
C GLY A 26 1.00 0.15 7.25
N GLY A 27 0.81 0.19 5.92
CA GLY A 27 -0.53 0.05 5.33
C GLY A 27 -1.18 -1.32 5.61
N THR A 28 -0.41 -2.40 5.70
CA THR A 28 -0.94 -3.73 6.01
C THR A 28 -1.47 -3.78 7.43
N GLU A 29 -0.67 -3.32 8.40
CA GLU A 29 -1.02 -3.29 9.81
C GLU A 29 -2.24 -2.37 10.05
N ALA A 30 -2.30 -1.23 9.36
CA ALA A 30 -3.45 -0.33 9.41
C ALA A 30 -4.73 -0.99 8.86
N SER A 31 -4.64 -1.72 7.75
CA SER A 31 -5.77 -2.44 7.16
C SER A 31 -6.27 -3.55 8.07
N ILE A 32 -5.35 -4.34 8.68
CA ILE A 32 -5.72 -5.39 9.63
C ILE A 32 -6.43 -4.77 10.84
N THR A 33 -5.87 -3.70 11.41
CA THR A 33 -6.46 -3.03 12.57
C THR A 33 -7.88 -2.54 12.27
N ARG A 34 -8.08 -1.83 11.16
CA ARG A 34 -9.39 -1.30 10.76
C ARG A 34 -10.42 -2.40 10.58
N ILE A 35 -10.07 -3.48 9.88
CA ILE A 35 -11.02 -4.58 9.63
C ILE A 35 -11.23 -5.42 10.89
N ALA A 36 -10.20 -5.73 11.66
CA ALA A 36 -10.34 -6.49 12.89
C ALA A 36 -11.27 -5.77 13.90
N ASP A 37 -11.07 -4.46 14.06
CA ASP A 37 -11.92 -3.65 14.94
C ASP A 37 -13.38 -3.60 14.41
N ALA A 38 -13.58 -3.41 13.10
CA ALA A 38 -14.91 -3.36 12.48
C ALA A 38 -15.67 -4.70 12.54
N LEU A 39 -14.95 -5.83 12.57
CA LEU A 39 -15.52 -7.18 12.67
C LEU A 39 -15.56 -7.70 14.11
N ASP A 40 -15.12 -6.94 15.09
CA ASP A 40 -14.93 -7.39 16.48
C ASP A 40 -14.08 -8.67 16.57
N ALA A 41 -13.03 -8.76 15.75
CA ALA A 41 -12.20 -9.93 15.58
C ALA A 41 -10.97 -9.94 16.51
N PHE A 42 -10.51 -11.13 16.86
CA PHE A 42 -9.21 -11.28 17.52
C PHE A 42 -8.05 -11.08 16.55
N VAL A 43 -6.92 -10.59 17.07
CA VAL A 43 -5.65 -10.48 16.33
C VAL A 43 -4.55 -11.14 17.13
N ILE A 44 -3.97 -12.23 16.63
CA ILE A 44 -2.77 -12.85 17.20
C ILE A 44 -1.55 -12.35 16.43
N GLN A 45 -0.54 -11.89 17.19
CA GLN A 45 0.74 -11.41 16.68
C GLN A 45 1.88 -12.18 17.36
N HIS A 46 2.76 -12.81 16.57
CA HIS A 46 3.78 -13.73 17.11
C HIS A 46 4.77 -13.05 18.06
N ASN A 47 5.00 -11.75 17.91
CA ASN A 47 5.94 -10.97 18.73
C ASN A 47 5.25 -10.09 19.80
N ARG A 48 3.94 -10.23 19.98
CA ARG A 48 3.23 -9.57 21.07
C ARG A 48 3.43 -10.37 22.37
N THR A 49 3.74 -9.67 23.44
CA THR A 49 3.94 -10.28 24.78
C THR A 49 2.77 -10.04 25.71
N GLU A 50 2.03 -8.93 25.52
CA GLU A 50 0.92 -8.53 26.39
C GLU A 50 -0.38 -8.38 25.58
N ALA A 51 -1.47 -8.78 26.20
CA ALA A 51 -2.81 -8.63 25.62
C ALA A 51 -3.28 -7.16 25.71
N TYR A 52 -3.95 -6.70 24.65
CA TYR A 52 -4.70 -5.45 24.66
C TYR A 52 -6.02 -5.62 23.91
N GLY A 53 -7.13 -5.55 24.62
CA GLY A 53 -8.45 -5.81 24.06
C GLY A 53 -8.49 -7.17 23.35
N ARG A 54 -8.76 -7.19 22.04
CA ARG A 54 -8.74 -8.40 21.20
C ARG A 54 -7.39 -8.74 20.58
N TYR A 55 -6.37 -7.90 20.77
CA TYR A 55 -5.00 -8.16 20.32
C TYR A 55 -4.27 -9.03 21.35
N ARG A 56 -3.79 -10.19 20.93
CA ARG A 56 -3.30 -11.25 21.80
C ARG A 56 -1.86 -11.68 21.44
N PRO A 57 -1.08 -12.11 22.44
CA PRO A 57 0.13 -12.88 22.22
C PRO A 57 -0.20 -14.22 21.57
N PRO A 58 0.82 -14.97 21.06
CA PRO A 58 0.62 -16.31 20.53
C PRO A 58 0.03 -17.26 21.57
N GLN A 59 -1.24 -17.54 21.45
CA GLN A 59 -1.98 -18.49 22.27
C GLN A 59 -3.19 -19.01 21.51
N ARG A 60 -3.64 -20.22 21.82
CA ARG A 60 -4.89 -20.74 21.29
C ARG A 60 -6.07 -19.98 21.89
N ILE A 61 -7.01 -19.56 21.04
CA ILE A 61 -8.28 -18.94 21.44
C ILE A 61 -9.38 -19.95 21.11
N SER A 62 -10.23 -20.28 22.07
CA SER A 62 -11.36 -21.20 21.87
C SER A 62 -12.48 -20.56 21.07
N GLY A 63 -13.27 -21.38 20.36
CA GLY A 63 -14.46 -20.93 19.64
C GLY A 63 -14.20 -20.19 18.34
N ILE A 64 -12.95 -20.15 17.85
CA ILE A 64 -12.63 -19.55 16.56
C ILE A 64 -13.22 -20.40 15.43
N THR A 65 -14.00 -19.77 14.58
CA THR A 65 -14.63 -20.37 13.41
C THR A 65 -14.02 -19.95 12.09
N HIS A 66 -13.35 -18.81 12.05
CA HIS A 66 -12.69 -18.25 10.86
C HIS A 66 -11.30 -17.74 11.20
N VAL A 67 -10.31 -18.16 10.44
CA VAL A 67 -8.91 -17.67 10.57
C VAL A 67 -8.52 -16.96 9.28
N ILE A 68 -8.14 -15.70 9.40
CA ILE A 68 -7.54 -14.90 8.33
C ILE A 68 -6.03 -14.86 8.56
N LEU A 69 -5.30 -15.68 7.79
CA LEU A 69 -3.85 -15.70 7.82
C LEU A 69 -3.29 -14.53 7.01
N ASN A 70 -2.42 -13.72 7.63
CA ASN A 70 -1.83 -12.58 6.97
C ASN A 70 -0.55 -12.94 6.21
N ARG A 71 -0.49 -12.63 4.91
CA ARG A 71 0.68 -12.59 4.01
C ARG A 71 1.39 -13.92 3.72
N ASP A 72 1.60 -14.81 4.67
CA ASP A 72 2.53 -15.94 4.52
C ASP A 72 1.83 -17.29 4.71
N SER A 73 1.65 -18.01 3.63
CA SER A 73 1.03 -19.34 3.61
C SER A 73 1.80 -20.43 4.39
N ARG A 74 3.06 -20.19 4.76
CA ARG A 74 3.86 -21.15 5.54
C ARG A 74 3.33 -21.39 6.95
N ALA A 75 2.49 -20.50 7.48
CA ALA A 75 1.83 -20.73 8.76
C ALA A 75 0.58 -21.61 8.67
N LEU A 76 0.16 -22.06 7.47
CA LEU A 76 -0.99 -22.94 7.29
C LEU A 76 -0.93 -24.23 8.12
N PRO A 77 0.20 -24.97 8.22
CA PRO A 77 0.28 -26.15 9.08
C PRO A 77 -0.04 -25.83 10.54
N THR A 78 0.52 -24.75 11.08
CA THR A 78 0.24 -24.28 12.44
C THR A 78 -1.22 -23.88 12.65
N VAL A 79 -1.81 -23.19 11.66
CA VAL A 79 -3.23 -22.83 11.72
C VAL A 79 -4.12 -24.07 11.70
N ARG A 80 -3.81 -25.06 10.86
CA ARG A 80 -4.54 -26.33 10.81
C ARG A 80 -4.48 -27.10 12.14
N GLU A 81 -3.32 -27.11 12.78
CA GLU A 81 -3.13 -27.77 14.07
C GLU A 81 -3.91 -27.06 15.20
N LEU A 82 -3.83 -25.74 15.26
CA LEU A 82 -4.46 -24.95 16.34
C LEU A 82 -5.98 -24.82 16.15
N TYR A 83 -6.46 -24.78 14.90
CA TYR A 83 -7.85 -24.48 14.54
C TYR A 83 -8.36 -25.44 13.45
N PRO A 84 -8.43 -26.77 13.71
CA PRO A 84 -8.74 -27.77 12.69
C PRO A 84 -10.13 -27.59 12.05
N GLU A 85 -11.09 -27.06 12.79
CA GLU A 85 -12.46 -26.85 12.33
C GLU A 85 -12.72 -25.46 11.76
N ALA A 86 -11.74 -24.55 11.84
CA ALA A 86 -11.92 -23.20 11.36
C ALA A 86 -11.77 -23.11 9.84
N ARG A 87 -12.57 -22.26 9.21
CA ARG A 87 -12.35 -21.86 7.82
C ARG A 87 -11.17 -20.93 7.73
N VAL A 88 -10.32 -21.15 6.75
CA VAL A 88 -9.06 -20.44 6.61
C VAL A 88 -9.03 -19.60 5.34
N TYR A 89 -8.64 -18.36 5.49
CA TYR A 89 -8.41 -17.41 4.40
C TYR A 89 -6.94 -16.95 4.46
N LEU A 90 -6.36 -16.65 3.31
CA LEU A 90 -5.02 -16.08 3.20
C LEU A 90 -5.12 -14.67 2.61
N TRP A 91 -4.92 -13.64 3.43
CA TRP A 91 -4.97 -12.25 2.97
C TRP A 91 -3.58 -11.78 2.53
N VAL A 92 -3.42 -11.53 1.24
CA VAL A 92 -2.13 -11.17 0.62
C VAL A 92 -2.05 -9.67 0.32
N HIS A 93 -0.96 -9.04 0.76
CA HIS A 93 -0.70 -7.61 0.57
C HIS A 93 0.48 -7.32 -0.35
N ASP A 94 1.20 -8.34 -0.77
CA ASP A 94 2.43 -8.19 -1.54
C ASP A 94 2.25 -8.62 -2.99
N GLN A 95 3.06 -8.08 -3.89
CA GLN A 95 3.12 -8.57 -5.26
C GLN A 95 3.63 -10.02 -5.30
N LEU A 96 2.89 -10.86 -6.03
CA LEU A 96 3.19 -12.28 -6.20
C LEU A 96 3.68 -12.55 -7.62
N ASN A 97 4.69 -11.81 -8.06
CA ASN A 97 5.26 -11.96 -9.39
C ASN A 97 5.96 -13.32 -9.56
N PRO A 98 5.91 -13.92 -10.77
CA PRO A 98 6.64 -15.15 -11.07
C PRO A 98 8.14 -15.01 -10.72
N GLY A 99 8.72 -16.05 -10.07
CA GLY A 99 10.11 -16.02 -9.62
C GLY A 99 10.36 -15.33 -8.28
N SER A 100 9.41 -14.55 -7.76
CA SER A 100 9.54 -14.00 -6.40
C SER A 100 9.55 -15.11 -5.34
N LYS A 101 10.25 -14.86 -4.22
CA LYS A 101 10.25 -15.80 -3.08
C LYS A 101 8.82 -16.07 -2.57
N ARG A 102 7.94 -15.06 -2.60
CA ARG A 102 6.55 -15.16 -2.13
C ARG A 102 5.70 -16.02 -3.06
N ALA A 103 5.82 -15.84 -4.37
CA ALA A 103 5.13 -16.68 -5.35
C ALA A 103 5.56 -18.15 -5.24
N ARG A 104 6.86 -18.42 -5.04
CA ARG A 104 7.38 -19.77 -4.82
C ARG A 104 6.85 -20.40 -3.53
N ARG A 105 6.75 -19.62 -2.43
CA ARG A 105 6.15 -20.08 -1.17
C ARG A 105 4.69 -20.42 -1.33
N LEU A 106 3.93 -19.56 -1.99
CA LEU A 106 2.51 -19.85 -2.27
C LEU A 106 2.35 -21.11 -3.11
N ALA A 107 3.17 -21.29 -4.14
CA ALA A 107 3.15 -22.49 -4.97
C ALA A 107 3.53 -23.77 -4.17
N SER A 108 4.53 -23.68 -3.28
CA SER A 108 4.92 -24.83 -2.44
C SER A 108 3.85 -25.25 -1.43
N THR A 109 2.93 -24.35 -1.07
CA THR A 109 1.80 -24.62 -0.17
C THR A 109 0.48 -24.86 -0.91
N ALA A 110 0.48 -24.86 -2.25
CA ALA A 110 -0.75 -24.92 -3.06
C ALA A 110 -1.57 -26.19 -2.80
N ALA A 111 -0.93 -27.34 -2.56
CA ALA A 111 -1.63 -28.57 -2.19
C ALA A 111 -2.39 -28.41 -0.86
N LEU A 112 -1.76 -27.79 0.14
CA LEU A 112 -2.37 -27.54 1.45
C LEU A 112 -3.48 -26.49 1.38
N LEU A 113 -3.31 -25.44 0.55
CA LEU A 113 -4.38 -24.47 0.27
C LEU A 113 -5.62 -25.15 -0.27
N ARG A 114 -5.46 -26.11 -1.20
CA ARG A 114 -6.56 -26.88 -1.76
C ARG A 114 -7.19 -27.81 -0.73
N GLU A 115 -6.37 -28.60 -0.01
CA GLU A 115 -6.83 -29.55 1.02
C GLU A 115 -7.67 -28.84 2.09
N MET A 116 -7.22 -27.66 2.54
CA MET A 116 -7.93 -26.84 3.53
C MET A 116 -9.01 -25.93 2.92
N SER A 117 -9.26 -26.02 1.62
CA SER A 117 -10.19 -25.13 0.90
C SER A 117 -9.95 -23.63 1.15
N VAL A 118 -8.68 -23.21 1.26
CA VAL A 118 -8.31 -21.83 1.56
C VAL A 118 -8.63 -20.92 0.39
N THR A 119 -9.32 -19.81 0.67
CA THR A 119 -9.52 -18.71 -0.28
C THR A 119 -8.44 -17.66 -0.09
N VAL A 120 -7.74 -17.30 -1.16
CA VAL A 120 -6.74 -16.21 -1.15
C VAL A 120 -7.46 -14.90 -1.42
N ILE A 121 -7.35 -13.96 -0.47
CA ILE A 121 -7.93 -12.62 -0.58
C ILE A 121 -6.86 -11.67 -1.09
N CYS A 122 -7.08 -11.09 -2.26
CA CYS A 122 -6.27 -10.04 -2.86
C CYS A 122 -6.84 -8.66 -2.52
N VAL A 123 -5.97 -7.65 -2.42
CA VAL A 123 -6.37 -6.29 -2.04
C VAL A 123 -6.75 -5.40 -3.23
N SER A 124 -6.70 -5.93 -4.45
CA SER A 124 -7.19 -5.29 -5.68
C SER A 124 -7.42 -6.33 -6.78
N ASP A 125 -8.21 -5.99 -7.77
CA ASP A 125 -8.37 -6.83 -8.96
C ASP A 125 -7.09 -6.90 -9.79
N SER A 126 -6.31 -5.82 -9.81
CA SER A 126 -4.97 -5.81 -10.41
C SER A 126 -4.06 -6.87 -9.77
N GLN A 127 -4.02 -6.93 -8.44
CA GLN A 127 -3.25 -7.95 -7.72
C GLN A 127 -3.80 -9.35 -7.99
N ARG A 128 -5.13 -9.55 -7.99
CA ARG A 128 -5.77 -10.83 -8.25
C ARG A 128 -5.42 -11.35 -9.65
N ARG A 129 -5.54 -10.52 -10.69
CA ARG A 129 -5.13 -10.88 -12.06
C ARG A 129 -3.65 -11.27 -12.13
N GLY A 130 -2.78 -10.54 -11.45
CA GLY A 130 -1.35 -10.84 -11.35
C GLY A 130 -1.08 -12.18 -10.64
N LEU A 131 -1.79 -12.46 -9.54
CA LEU A 131 -1.74 -13.72 -8.83
C LEU A 131 -2.18 -14.88 -9.72
N GLU A 132 -3.35 -14.79 -10.36
CA GLU A 132 -3.90 -15.82 -11.24
C GLU A 132 -2.95 -16.14 -12.42
N ALA A 133 -2.36 -15.09 -13.04
CA ALA A 133 -1.37 -15.28 -14.09
C ALA A 133 -0.11 -16.01 -13.57
N THR A 134 0.33 -15.69 -12.36
CA THR A 134 1.46 -16.36 -11.70
C THR A 134 1.16 -17.81 -11.38
N LEU A 135 -0.03 -18.11 -10.84
CA LEU A 135 -0.46 -19.46 -10.52
C LEU A 135 -0.57 -20.34 -11.78
N ARG A 136 -1.10 -19.79 -12.90
CA ARG A 136 -1.11 -20.48 -14.20
C ARG A 136 0.30 -20.82 -14.66
N ARG A 137 1.24 -19.86 -14.59
CA ARG A 137 2.65 -20.08 -14.97
C ARG A 137 3.34 -21.15 -14.10
N LEU A 138 2.98 -21.21 -12.82
CA LEU A 138 3.48 -22.20 -11.87
C LEU A 138 2.72 -23.53 -11.93
N ARG A 139 1.69 -23.66 -12.81
CA ARG A 139 0.85 -24.87 -12.99
C ARG A 139 0.12 -25.32 -11.73
N VAL A 140 -0.35 -24.36 -10.93
CA VAL A 140 -1.09 -24.60 -9.67
C VAL A 140 -2.40 -23.79 -9.58
N ALA A 141 -2.85 -23.20 -10.70
CA ALA A 141 -4.04 -22.35 -10.73
C ALA A 141 -5.33 -23.06 -10.32
N ASP A 142 -5.43 -24.36 -10.61
CA ASP A 142 -6.55 -25.25 -10.24
C ASP A 142 -6.64 -25.55 -8.74
N ARG A 143 -5.62 -25.19 -7.99
CA ARG A 143 -5.48 -25.52 -6.56
C ARG A 143 -5.74 -24.34 -5.63
N VAL A 144 -5.90 -23.14 -6.17
CA VAL A 144 -5.99 -21.92 -5.38
C VAL A 144 -7.21 -21.10 -5.82
N ARG A 145 -8.14 -20.90 -4.91
CA ARG A 145 -9.25 -19.94 -5.10
C ARG A 145 -8.77 -18.53 -4.73
N ALA A 146 -9.18 -17.54 -5.48
CA ALA A 146 -8.85 -16.14 -5.20
C ALA A 146 -10.07 -15.23 -5.34
N CYS A 147 -10.20 -14.26 -4.45
CA CYS A 147 -11.17 -13.18 -4.54
C CYS A 147 -10.52 -11.83 -4.24
N THR A 148 -11.24 -10.74 -4.47
CA THR A 148 -10.78 -9.38 -4.15
C THR A 148 -11.60 -8.82 -3.01
N LEU A 149 -10.92 -8.33 -1.96
CA LEU A 149 -11.46 -7.41 -0.96
C LEU A 149 -10.48 -6.26 -0.82
N TYR A 150 -10.94 -5.06 -1.09
CA TYR A 150 -10.08 -3.86 -1.04
C TYR A 150 -9.58 -3.56 0.37
N ASN A 151 -8.46 -2.86 0.47
CA ASN A 151 -8.03 -2.31 1.75
C ASN A 151 -8.97 -1.17 2.17
N PRO A 152 -9.34 -1.08 3.46
CA PRO A 152 -10.27 -0.07 3.94
C PRO A 152 -9.60 1.29 4.13
N VAL A 153 -10.33 2.34 3.75
CA VAL A 153 -10.04 3.74 4.08
C VAL A 153 -11.03 4.18 5.16
N ASP A 154 -10.53 4.91 6.15
CA ASP A 154 -11.34 5.41 7.26
C ASP A 154 -12.52 6.25 6.74
N ASP A 155 -13.72 5.99 7.24
CA ASP A 155 -14.94 6.68 6.83
C ASP A 155 -14.95 8.17 7.21
N ALA A 156 -14.15 8.58 8.21
CA ALA A 156 -13.99 9.98 8.58
C ALA A 156 -13.11 10.78 7.60
N LEU A 157 -12.35 10.11 6.72
CA LEU A 157 -11.54 10.82 5.74
C LEU A 157 -12.42 11.42 4.64
N ALA A 158 -12.51 12.74 4.63
CA ALA A 158 -13.23 13.54 3.63
C ALA A 158 -12.50 14.86 3.40
N PRO A 159 -12.76 15.56 2.28
CA PRO A 159 -12.38 16.95 2.12
C PRO A 159 -12.99 17.79 3.25
N ASP A 160 -12.26 18.76 3.77
CA ASP A 160 -12.71 19.61 4.89
C ASP A 160 -12.71 21.11 4.53
N GLY A 161 -12.54 21.45 3.26
CA GLY A 161 -12.47 22.83 2.79
C GLY A 161 -11.14 23.53 3.05
N SER A 162 -10.12 22.84 3.57
CA SER A 162 -8.79 23.42 3.74
C SER A 162 -8.24 24.00 2.43
N PRO A 163 -7.67 25.20 2.44
CA PRO A 163 -7.15 25.82 1.23
C PRO A 163 -5.94 25.05 0.69
N VAL A 164 -5.91 24.86 -0.61
CA VAL A 164 -4.80 24.22 -1.30
C VAL A 164 -3.64 25.19 -1.48
N ASP A 165 -2.44 24.81 -1.04
CA ASP A 165 -1.19 25.48 -1.39
C ASP A 165 -0.67 24.88 -2.70
N ASP A 166 -0.77 25.62 -3.79
CA ASP A 166 -0.36 25.23 -5.13
C ASP A 166 1.16 25.03 -5.30
N ARG A 167 1.95 25.41 -4.30
CA ARG A 167 3.41 25.21 -4.23
C ARG A 167 3.80 23.96 -3.46
N LYS A 168 2.84 23.25 -2.84
CA LYS A 168 3.11 22.13 -1.94
C LYS A 168 2.82 20.79 -2.62
N LEU A 169 3.83 19.94 -2.66
CA LEU A 169 3.74 18.53 -3.01
C LEU A 169 3.97 17.68 -1.76
N VAL A 170 3.36 16.48 -1.69
CA VAL A 170 3.56 15.55 -0.57
C VAL A 170 3.92 14.16 -1.08
N PHE A 171 4.95 13.56 -0.50
CA PHE A 171 5.27 12.14 -0.63
C PHE A 171 5.13 11.48 0.73
N PHE A 172 4.29 10.45 0.86
CA PHE A 172 4.14 9.71 2.11
C PHE A 172 4.10 8.20 1.86
N SER A 173 5.26 7.62 1.83
CA SER A 173 5.42 6.18 1.65
C SER A 173 6.80 5.71 2.13
N SER A 174 7.03 4.40 2.08
CA SER A 174 8.36 3.83 2.35
C SER A 174 9.38 4.32 1.31
N PRO A 175 10.61 4.70 1.72
CA PRO A 175 11.63 5.25 0.81
C PRO A 175 11.97 4.35 -0.38
N ASN A 176 11.86 3.02 -0.22
CA ASN A 176 12.11 2.08 -1.31
C ASN A 176 11.01 2.05 -2.38
N LYS A 177 9.90 2.77 -2.16
CA LYS A 177 8.83 2.93 -3.15
C LYS A 177 9.04 4.20 -4.00
N GLY A 178 10.23 4.39 -4.52
CA GLY A 178 10.53 5.43 -5.50
C GLY A 178 10.92 6.80 -4.93
N LEU A 179 11.22 6.96 -3.61
CA LEU A 179 11.60 8.26 -3.05
C LEU A 179 12.81 8.86 -3.78
N LYS A 180 13.81 8.06 -4.16
CA LYS A 180 14.97 8.56 -4.89
C LYS A 180 14.56 9.20 -6.22
N PHE A 181 13.75 8.51 -7.01
CA PHE A 181 13.24 9.07 -8.26
C PHE A 181 12.35 10.30 -8.03
N THR A 182 11.51 10.26 -6.99
CA THR A 182 10.70 11.43 -6.57
C THR A 182 11.55 12.65 -6.30
N LEU A 183 12.66 12.50 -5.59
CA LEU A 183 13.58 13.59 -5.28
C LEU A 183 14.31 14.13 -6.53
N ASP A 184 14.68 13.25 -7.46
CA ASP A 184 15.31 13.66 -8.71
C ASP A 184 14.31 14.38 -9.64
N ALA A 185 13.09 13.90 -9.73
CA ALA A 185 11.99 14.58 -10.43
C ALA A 185 11.65 15.92 -9.78
N PHE A 186 11.62 15.99 -8.45
CA PHE A 186 11.37 17.24 -7.72
C PHE A 186 12.46 18.28 -7.97
N ARG A 187 13.74 17.91 -8.03
CA ARG A 187 14.82 18.83 -8.43
C ARG A 187 14.61 19.37 -9.84
N ALA A 188 14.14 18.55 -10.79
CA ALA A 188 13.82 19.01 -12.13
C ALA A 188 12.64 19.99 -12.14
N LEU A 189 11.58 19.70 -11.36
CA LEU A 189 10.46 20.61 -11.15
C LEU A 189 10.90 21.96 -10.61
N ARG A 190 11.74 22.00 -9.57
CA ARG A 190 12.21 23.24 -8.96
C ARG A 190 13.06 24.12 -9.87
N ARG A 191 13.77 23.57 -10.85
CA ARG A 191 14.49 24.38 -11.84
C ARG A 191 13.57 25.28 -12.65
N GLN A 192 12.32 24.86 -12.86
CA GLN A 192 11.32 25.62 -13.63
C GLN A 192 10.27 26.31 -12.74
N MET A 193 10.08 25.84 -11.52
CA MET A 193 9.14 26.33 -10.51
C MET A 193 9.86 26.38 -9.15
N PRO A 194 10.74 27.40 -8.91
CA PRO A 194 11.62 27.45 -7.73
C PRO A 194 10.89 27.54 -6.39
N ASP A 195 9.65 27.99 -6.40
CA ASP A 195 8.77 28.15 -5.24
C ASP A 195 8.15 26.82 -4.75
N LEU A 196 8.27 25.73 -5.52
CA LEU A 196 7.76 24.42 -5.11
C LEU A 196 8.49 23.90 -3.86
N ARG A 197 7.73 23.26 -2.98
CA ARG A 197 8.22 22.50 -1.82
C ARG A 197 7.67 21.09 -1.81
N LEU A 198 8.44 20.14 -1.30
CA LEU A 198 8.06 18.73 -1.15
C LEU A 198 8.12 18.34 0.33
N VAL A 199 7.00 17.91 0.88
CA VAL A 199 6.92 17.37 2.23
C VAL A 199 7.02 15.82 2.11
N VAL A 200 7.97 15.23 2.85
CA VAL A 200 8.23 13.78 2.82
C VAL A 200 7.86 13.16 4.17
N GLY A 201 6.80 12.35 4.20
CA GLY A 201 6.41 11.53 5.33
C GLY A 201 6.91 10.08 5.18
N ASN A 202 7.12 9.39 6.30
CA ASN A 202 7.62 8.01 6.35
C ASN A 202 6.76 7.17 7.31
N PRO A 203 6.39 5.92 6.95
CA PRO A 203 5.63 5.03 7.82
C PRO A 203 6.40 4.45 9.02
N GLY A 204 7.63 4.95 9.30
CA GLY A 204 8.41 4.59 10.49
C GLY A 204 9.35 3.38 10.32
N TYR A 205 9.45 2.82 9.12
CA TYR A 205 10.42 1.76 8.81
C TYR A 205 11.29 2.14 7.60
N LYS A 206 12.47 1.51 7.49
CA LYS A 206 13.47 1.77 6.43
C LYS A 206 13.88 3.24 6.35
N ILE A 207 14.05 3.88 7.51
CA ILE A 207 14.53 5.25 7.61
C ILE A 207 15.97 5.28 7.05
N ARG A 208 16.19 6.10 6.03
CA ARG A 208 17.53 6.45 5.54
C ARG A 208 17.76 7.93 5.83
N GLN A 209 18.95 8.27 6.30
CA GLN A 209 19.38 9.68 6.32
C GLN A 209 19.37 10.18 4.87
N SER A 210 18.51 11.14 4.59
CA SER A 210 18.44 11.78 3.29
C SER A 210 19.33 13.00 3.32
N ALA A 211 20.10 13.23 2.25
CA ALA A 211 20.81 14.50 2.07
C ALA A 211 19.80 15.64 2.10
N GLN A 212 20.15 16.75 2.73
CA GLN A 212 19.35 17.97 2.66
C GLN A 212 19.22 18.41 1.19
N ILE A 213 18.00 18.56 0.75
CA ILE A 213 17.65 19.03 -0.59
C ILE A 213 16.83 20.30 -0.41
N GLU A 214 17.21 21.34 -1.12
CA GLU A 214 16.51 22.62 -1.08
C GLU A 214 15.02 22.43 -1.46
N GLY A 215 14.12 22.98 -0.62
CA GLY A 215 12.68 22.85 -0.78
C GLY A 215 12.09 21.52 -0.34
N VAL A 216 12.86 20.60 0.26
CA VAL A 216 12.38 19.34 0.82
C VAL A 216 12.34 19.41 2.34
N GLU A 217 11.17 19.14 2.90
CA GLU A 217 10.93 18.98 4.33
C GLU A 217 10.72 17.51 4.67
N TYR A 218 11.52 16.97 5.59
CA TYR A 218 11.39 15.58 6.06
C TYR A 218 10.72 15.56 7.43
N LEU A 219 9.49 15.03 7.49
CA LEU A 219 8.72 14.94 8.74
C LEU A 219 9.15 13.77 9.62
N GLY A 220 9.86 12.78 9.04
CA GLY A 220 10.08 11.51 9.72
C GLY A 220 8.80 10.70 9.91
N PRO A 221 8.79 9.73 10.86
CA PRO A 221 7.60 8.97 11.21
C PRO A 221 6.54 9.86 11.88
N GLN A 222 5.33 9.85 11.33
CA GLN A 222 4.20 10.61 11.85
C GLN A 222 2.95 9.74 11.95
N PRO A 223 2.05 10.00 12.91
CA PRO A 223 0.70 9.45 12.90
C PRO A 223 -0.04 9.79 11.60
N GLN A 224 -0.94 8.92 11.16
CA GLN A 224 -1.68 9.10 9.90
C GLN A 224 -2.44 10.42 9.83
N GLU A 225 -3.03 10.87 10.93
CA GLU A 225 -3.75 12.15 11.00
C GLU A 225 -2.87 13.34 10.60
N ARG A 226 -1.62 13.40 11.08
CA ARG A 226 -0.66 14.44 10.70
C ARG A 226 -0.27 14.37 9.22
N ILE A 227 -0.15 13.17 8.68
CA ILE A 227 0.11 12.98 7.26
C ILE A 227 -1.09 13.47 6.43
N HIS A 228 -2.31 13.09 6.82
CA HIS A 228 -3.52 13.52 6.12
C HIS A 228 -3.70 15.06 6.16
N ALA A 229 -3.35 15.73 7.26
CA ALA A 229 -3.36 17.18 7.35
C ALA A 229 -2.38 17.83 6.35
N GLN A 230 -1.20 17.20 6.12
CA GLN A 230 -0.28 17.65 5.08
C GLN A 230 -0.82 17.43 3.67
N VAL A 231 -1.47 16.29 3.44
CA VAL A 231 -2.03 15.93 2.14
C VAL A 231 -3.19 16.85 1.76
N ARG A 232 -4.11 17.16 2.66
CA ARG A 232 -5.29 18.00 2.41
C ARG A 232 -4.94 19.34 1.76
N THR A 233 -3.87 19.96 2.24
CA THR A 233 -3.44 21.28 1.78
C THR A 233 -2.44 21.23 0.62
N ALA A 234 -2.15 20.06 0.07
CA ALA A 234 -1.19 19.93 -1.02
C ALA A 234 -1.84 20.08 -2.40
N LEU A 235 -1.07 20.60 -3.35
CA LEU A 235 -1.43 20.55 -4.77
C LEU A 235 -1.70 19.11 -5.20
N CYS A 236 -0.80 18.18 -4.82
CA CYS A 236 -0.99 16.76 -5.05
C CYS A 236 -0.11 15.90 -4.12
N THR A 237 -0.49 14.63 -4.00
CA THR A 237 0.44 13.58 -3.59
C THR A 237 1.32 13.25 -4.79
N PHE A 238 2.60 13.59 -4.69
CA PHE A 238 3.60 13.38 -5.72
C PHE A 238 4.30 12.03 -5.49
N PHE A 239 3.83 11.00 -6.18
CA PHE A 239 4.26 9.62 -5.98
C PHE A 239 4.63 8.93 -7.31
N PRO A 240 5.66 9.40 -8.02
CA PRO A 240 6.08 8.83 -9.30
C PRO A 240 6.78 7.48 -9.11
N ASN A 241 6.01 6.46 -8.67
CA ASN A 241 6.50 5.12 -8.40
C ASN A 241 6.18 4.16 -9.56
N PHE A 242 7.21 3.57 -10.15
CA PHE A 242 7.12 2.49 -11.14
C PHE A 242 8.02 1.30 -10.80
N VAL A 243 8.86 1.44 -9.77
CA VAL A 243 9.84 0.45 -9.31
C VAL A 243 9.16 -0.69 -8.55
N LEU A 244 8.31 -0.33 -7.60
CA LEU A 244 7.55 -1.27 -6.79
C LEU A 244 6.05 -0.91 -6.91
N PRO A 245 5.37 -1.41 -7.95
CA PRO A 245 3.95 -1.12 -8.14
C PRO A 245 3.11 -1.45 -6.91
N GLU A 246 2.18 -0.57 -6.57
CA GLU A 246 1.29 -0.80 -5.44
C GLU A 246 0.32 -1.96 -5.72
N THR A 247 0.11 -2.81 -4.73
CA THR A 247 -0.91 -3.87 -4.81
C THR A 247 -2.32 -3.34 -4.64
N PHE A 248 -2.49 -2.28 -3.86
CA PHE A 248 -3.68 -1.45 -3.73
C PHE A 248 -3.28 0.03 -3.76
N GLY A 249 -2.38 0.44 -2.86
CA GLY A 249 -1.95 1.82 -2.72
C GLY A 249 -2.89 2.61 -1.80
N LEU A 250 -2.83 2.36 -0.49
CA LEU A 250 -3.54 3.20 0.48
C LEU A 250 -3.20 4.68 0.31
N VAL A 251 -1.96 4.99 -0.09
CA VAL A 251 -1.53 6.36 -0.44
C VAL A 251 -2.43 7.01 -1.50
N PHE A 252 -2.92 6.23 -2.47
CA PHE A 252 -3.83 6.72 -3.50
C PHE A 252 -5.24 6.95 -2.94
N ALA A 253 -5.78 5.94 -2.28
CA ALA A 253 -7.14 5.97 -1.77
C ALA A 253 -7.32 6.99 -0.65
N GLU A 254 -6.35 7.13 0.26
CA GLU A 254 -6.37 8.12 1.34
C GLU A 254 -6.18 9.55 0.81
N SER A 255 -5.30 9.76 -0.20
CA SER A 255 -5.17 11.08 -0.86
C SER A 255 -6.48 11.51 -1.52
N LYS A 256 -7.11 10.62 -2.31
CA LYS A 256 -8.42 10.90 -2.91
C LYS A 256 -9.45 11.23 -1.85
N ALA A 257 -9.50 10.44 -0.78
CA ALA A 257 -10.50 10.60 0.27
C ALA A 257 -10.45 11.99 0.92
N VAL A 258 -9.28 12.59 1.04
CA VAL A 258 -9.12 13.95 1.59
C VAL A 258 -9.19 15.07 0.52
N GLY A 259 -9.54 14.74 -0.73
CA GLY A 259 -9.70 15.72 -1.81
C GLY A 259 -8.41 16.09 -2.54
N THR A 260 -7.35 15.30 -2.39
CA THR A 260 -6.05 15.59 -3.00
C THR A 260 -5.74 14.60 -4.12
N PRO A 261 -5.54 15.07 -5.37
CA PRO A 261 -5.16 14.20 -6.47
C PRO A 261 -3.75 13.63 -6.29
N VAL A 262 -3.50 12.51 -6.95
CA VAL A 262 -2.20 11.85 -6.95
C VAL A 262 -1.55 11.97 -8.33
N LEU A 263 -0.28 12.25 -8.39
CA LEU A 263 0.51 12.13 -9.62
C LEU A 263 1.45 10.93 -9.50
N THR A 264 1.12 9.87 -10.24
CA THR A 264 1.85 8.59 -10.21
C THR A 264 1.94 7.97 -11.60
N HIS A 265 2.41 6.72 -11.67
CA HIS A 265 2.44 5.93 -12.89
C HIS A 265 1.28 4.95 -12.98
N ASP A 266 0.86 4.67 -14.22
CA ASP A 266 -0.11 3.61 -14.53
C ASP A 266 0.56 2.22 -14.42
N CYS A 267 0.74 1.77 -13.18
CA CYS A 267 1.26 0.44 -12.87
C CYS A 267 0.68 -0.10 -11.56
N GLY A 268 0.60 -1.42 -11.44
CA GLY A 268 -0.06 -2.07 -10.32
C GLY A 268 -1.54 -1.73 -10.25
N ALA A 269 -2.01 -1.30 -9.09
CA ALA A 269 -3.41 -0.94 -8.87
C ALA A 269 -3.72 0.56 -9.09
N ALA A 270 -2.76 1.37 -9.59
CA ALA A 270 -2.94 2.81 -9.69
C ALA A 270 -4.18 3.21 -10.51
N ALA A 271 -4.32 2.67 -11.73
CA ALA A 271 -5.48 2.97 -12.59
C ALA A 271 -6.80 2.53 -11.96
N GLU A 272 -6.81 1.37 -11.27
CA GLU A 272 -8.01 0.82 -10.62
C GLU A 272 -8.46 1.67 -9.43
N VAL A 273 -7.52 2.15 -8.61
CA VAL A 273 -7.81 2.90 -7.38
C VAL A 273 -8.07 4.38 -7.69
N LEU A 274 -7.29 4.98 -8.57
CA LEU A 274 -7.46 6.39 -8.93
C LEU A 274 -8.68 6.58 -9.83
N ALA A 275 -8.91 5.68 -10.77
CA ALA A 275 -10.00 5.72 -11.76
C ALA A 275 -10.06 7.05 -12.55
N ASP A 276 -8.90 7.69 -12.72
CA ASP A 276 -8.74 8.97 -13.41
C ASP A 276 -7.40 9.03 -14.15
N PRO A 277 -7.37 8.99 -15.48
CA PRO A 277 -6.14 9.00 -16.26
C PRO A 277 -5.34 10.31 -16.13
N GLN A 278 -5.96 11.39 -15.66
CA GLN A 278 -5.22 12.63 -15.40
C GLN A 278 -4.24 12.50 -14.25
N GLN A 279 -4.41 11.51 -13.39
CA GLN A 279 -3.56 11.26 -12.21
C GLN A 279 -2.43 10.27 -12.50
N THR A 280 -2.42 9.65 -13.68
CA THR A 280 -1.40 8.66 -14.03
C THR A 280 -0.59 9.07 -15.26
N LEU A 281 0.66 8.64 -15.30
CA LEU A 281 1.55 8.73 -16.44
C LEU A 281 1.97 7.33 -16.88
N PRO A 282 2.15 7.07 -18.18
CA PRO A 282 2.63 5.79 -18.65
C PRO A 282 4.06 5.53 -18.17
N VAL A 283 4.40 4.27 -17.90
CA VAL A 283 5.79 3.86 -17.62
C VAL A 283 6.52 3.71 -18.95
N THR A 284 7.47 4.59 -19.21
CA THR A 284 8.27 4.58 -20.45
C THR A 284 9.48 3.67 -20.34
N PHE A 285 10.07 3.31 -21.50
CA PHE A 285 11.32 2.57 -21.54
C PHE A 285 12.46 3.34 -20.87
N ALA A 286 12.52 4.67 -21.04
CA ALA A 286 13.53 5.52 -20.42
C ALA A 286 13.49 5.48 -18.88
N GLN A 287 12.30 5.39 -18.28
CA GLN A 287 12.15 5.24 -16.83
C GLN A 287 12.64 3.88 -16.33
N ARG A 288 12.36 2.81 -17.06
CA ARG A 288 12.86 1.46 -16.73
C ARG A 288 14.38 1.37 -16.88
N ALA A 289 14.93 1.98 -17.93
CA ALA A 289 16.37 2.06 -18.12
C ALA A 289 17.06 2.90 -17.04
N TYR A 290 16.43 4.00 -16.61
CA TYR A 290 16.93 4.84 -15.52
C TYR A 290 17.03 4.05 -14.21
N GLU A 291 16.06 3.21 -13.89
CA GLU A 291 16.12 2.33 -12.70
C GLU A 291 17.25 1.32 -12.80
N GLY A 292 17.39 0.62 -13.94
CA GLY A 292 18.44 -0.37 -14.16
C GLY A 292 19.85 0.23 -14.05
N ILE A 293 20.07 1.39 -14.63
CA ILE A 293 21.35 2.09 -14.60
C ILE A 293 21.68 2.61 -13.20
N LEU A 294 20.70 3.07 -12.42
CA LEU A 294 20.94 3.65 -11.11
C LEU A 294 21.27 2.62 -10.01
N GLY A 295 20.90 1.37 -10.20
CA GLY A 295 21.25 0.28 -9.27
C GLY A 295 22.77 0.05 -9.23
N ASP A 296 23.47 0.29 -10.32
CA ASP A 296 24.87 -0.11 -10.54
C ASP A 296 25.88 1.05 -10.53
N ILE A 297 25.42 2.32 -10.41
CA ILE A 297 26.33 3.47 -10.48
C ILE A 297 26.94 3.82 -9.12
N PRO A 298 28.30 3.96 -9.07
CA PRO A 298 29.00 4.42 -7.87
C PRO A 298 28.51 5.76 -7.34
N ALA A 299 28.57 5.93 -6.02
CA ALA A 299 28.00 7.11 -5.32
C ALA A 299 28.52 8.47 -5.84
N HIS A 300 29.76 8.53 -6.32
CA HIS A 300 30.36 9.75 -6.87
C HIS A 300 29.85 10.14 -8.26
N TRP A 301 29.23 9.22 -8.99
CA TRP A 301 28.60 9.47 -10.30
C TRP A 301 27.11 9.83 -10.20
N ARG A 302 26.51 9.81 -8.99
CA ARG A 302 25.08 9.95 -8.77
C ARG A 302 24.45 11.26 -9.26
N GLY A 303 25.24 12.29 -9.52
CA GLY A 303 24.76 13.51 -10.17
C GLY A 303 24.65 13.42 -11.70
N GLY A 304 25.39 12.51 -12.34
CA GLY A 304 25.41 12.33 -13.79
C GLY A 304 24.12 11.78 -14.38
N PRO A 305 23.53 10.69 -13.83
CA PRO A 305 22.30 10.10 -14.36
C PRO A 305 21.09 11.02 -14.26
N ALA A 306 20.95 11.77 -13.17
CA ALA A 306 19.85 12.72 -13.04
C ALA A 306 19.94 13.89 -14.04
N ARG A 307 21.17 14.32 -14.37
CA ARG A 307 21.40 15.33 -15.41
C ARG A 307 21.12 14.79 -16.80
N LEU A 308 21.56 13.55 -17.09
CA LEU A 308 21.27 12.88 -18.34
C LEU A 308 19.77 12.64 -18.52
N ALA A 309 19.10 12.16 -17.48
CA ALA A 309 17.64 11.96 -17.48
C ALA A 309 16.89 13.27 -17.75
N ALA A 310 17.35 14.38 -17.14
CA ALA A 310 16.79 15.70 -17.41
C ALA A 310 17.04 16.15 -18.86
N ALA A 311 18.23 15.93 -19.38
CA ALA A 311 18.59 16.25 -20.78
C ALA A 311 17.77 15.42 -21.79
N LEU A 312 17.36 14.21 -21.42
CA LEU A 312 16.50 13.34 -22.23
C LEU A 312 14.99 13.60 -22.01
N GLY A 313 14.61 14.65 -21.30
CA GLY A 313 13.21 15.00 -21.06
C GLY A 313 12.44 14.03 -20.15
N LEU A 314 13.13 13.16 -19.39
CA LEU A 314 12.47 12.16 -18.55
C LEU A 314 11.50 12.75 -17.53
N PHE A 315 11.74 13.99 -17.10
CA PHE A 315 10.93 14.68 -16.10
C PHE A 315 9.88 15.63 -16.68
N ASP A 316 9.89 15.86 -18.01
CA ASP A 316 8.99 16.80 -18.67
C ASP A 316 7.50 16.51 -18.45
N PRO A 317 7.03 15.23 -18.49
CA PRO A 317 5.61 14.94 -18.24
C PRO A 317 5.14 15.36 -16.84
N TYR A 318 6.01 15.30 -15.84
CA TYR A 318 5.67 15.77 -14.48
C TYR A 318 5.65 17.30 -14.41
N ILE A 319 6.61 17.96 -15.07
CA ILE A 319 6.70 19.41 -15.13
C ILE A 319 5.44 19.98 -15.79
N GLU A 320 5.04 19.42 -16.92
CA GLU A 320 3.81 19.81 -17.63
C GLU A 320 2.57 19.59 -16.76
N ARG A 321 2.43 18.40 -16.15
CA ARG A 321 1.27 18.06 -15.33
C ARG A 321 1.15 18.98 -14.10
N ILE A 322 2.24 19.24 -13.37
CA ILE A 322 2.24 20.11 -12.21
C ILE A 322 1.96 21.58 -12.62
N ARG A 323 2.51 22.03 -13.74
CA ARG A 323 2.21 23.37 -14.27
C ARG A 323 0.74 23.53 -14.60
N ASN A 324 0.14 22.55 -15.30
CA ASN A 324 -1.27 22.55 -15.66
C ASN A 324 -2.17 22.52 -14.41
N TRP A 325 -1.83 21.76 -13.39
CA TRP A 325 -2.59 21.71 -12.14
C TRP A 325 -2.50 23.02 -11.35
N ARG A 326 -1.36 23.68 -11.36
CA ARG A 326 -1.20 25.02 -10.77
C ARG A 326 -2.01 26.10 -11.51
N SER A 327 -2.19 25.94 -12.81
CA SER A 327 -2.99 26.90 -13.63
C SER A 327 -4.51 26.65 -13.59
N GLY A 328 -4.99 25.77 -12.72
CA GLY A 328 -6.43 25.53 -12.52
C GLY A 328 -6.97 24.22 -13.06
N ALA A 329 -6.17 23.40 -13.77
CA ALA A 329 -6.59 22.11 -14.29
C ALA A 329 -6.40 20.96 -13.27
N ARG A 330 -6.32 21.26 -11.97
CA ARG A 330 -6.19 20.28 -10.90
C ARG A 330 -7.44 19.41 -10.82
N PRO A 331 -7.32 18.06 -10.87
CA PRO A 331 -8.46 17.17 -10.73
C PRO A 331 -9.19 17.36 -9.39
N VAL A 332 -10.51 17.31 -9.44
CA VAL A 332 -11.35 17.23 -8.23
C VAL A 332 -11.46 15.76 -7.85
N THR A 333 -11.11 15.44 -6.62
CA THR A 333 -11.15 14.08 -6.08
C THR A 333 -11.95 14.02 -4.79
N GLY A 334 -12.37 12.82 -4.41
CA GLY A 334 -13.10 12.60 -3.17
C GLY A 334 -13.09 11.14 -2.75
N PRO A 335 -13.71 10.81 -1.61
CA PRO A 335 -13.77 9.45 -1.12
C PRO A 335 -14.48 8.53 -2.12
N ASP A 336 -13.88 7.36 -2.34
CA ASP A 336 -14.45 6.32 -3.19
C ASP A 336 -15.27 5.36 -2.32
N PRO A 337 -16.57 5.17 -2.61
CA PRO A 337 -17.44 4.30 -1.82
C PRO A 337 -16.91 2.87 -1.69
N ARG A 338 -16.25 2.35 -2.73
CA ARG A 338 -15.70 0.98 -2.76
C ARG A 338 -14.69 0.71 -1.65
N PHE A 339 -14.00 1.74 -1.17
CA PHE A 339 -12.89 1.62 -0.23
C PHE A 339 -13.24 2.07 1.19
N ARG A 340 -14.47 2.56 1.42
CA ARG A 340 -14.91 2.99 2.75
C ARG A 340 -14.89 1.83 3.72
N LEU A 341 -14.43 2.08 4.96
CA LEU A 341 -14.30 1.04 5.98
C LEU A 341 -15.63 0.28 6.20
N THR A 342 -16.74 1.00 6.28
CA THR A 342 -18.07 0.38 6.45
C THR A 342 -18.39 -0.57 5.29
N GLU A 343 -18.15 -0.14 4.04
CA GLU A 343 -18.42 -0.96 2.85
C GLU A 343 -17.51 -2.19 2.79
N VAL A 344 -16.22 -2.00 2.98
CA VAL A 344 -15.25 -3.12 2.98
C VAL A 344 -15.55 -4.11 4.12
N ALA A 345 -15.91 -3.62 5.30
CA ALA A 345 -16.30 -4.49 6.41
C ALA A 345 -17.57 -5.29 6.12
N ASN A 346 -18.55 -4.71 5.40
CA ASN A 346 -19.75 -5.44 4.94
C ASN A 346 -19.40 -6.54 3.95
N GLN A 347 -18.49 -6.28 3.01
CA GLN A 347 -17.98 -7.29 2.07
C GLN A 347 -17.25 -8.42 2.80
N TRP A 348 -16.46 -8.12 3.83
CA TRP A 348 -15.86 -9.12 4.70
C TRP A 348 -16.92 -9.98 5.41
N ARG A 349 -17.96 -9.36 6.00
CA ARG A 349 -19.06 -10.09 6.64
C ARG A 349 -19.78 -11.00 5.64
N ALA A 350 -20.04 -10.52 4.44
CA ALA A 350 -20.66 -11.30 3.38
C ALA A 350 -19.80 -12.51 2.99
N LEU A 351 -18.49 -12.34 2.78
CA LEU A 351 -17.57 -13.43 2.49
C LEU A 351 -17.57 -14.47 3.61
N LEU A 352 -17.44 -14.05 4.87
CA LEU A 352 -17.39 -14.94 6.02
C LEU A 352 -18.71 -15.68 6.30
N SER A 353 -19.84 -15.16 5.79
CA SER A 353 -21.17 -15.74 5.96
C SER A 353 -21.61 -16.62 4.78
N SER A 354 -21.11 -16.40 3.56
CA SER A 354 -21.58 -17.00 2.32
C SER A 354 -21.17 -18.48 2.14
N GLU A 355 -20.24 -18.95 2.93
CA GLU A 355 -19.67 -20.29 2.80
C GLU A 355 -20.09 -21.23 3.94
N ARG A 356 -21.37 -21.18 4.35
CA ARG A 356 -21.95 -22.18 5.29
C ARG A 356 -22.26 -23.49 4.60
#